data_3acacfcbbf40af44a231e260d9d395fb
#
_entry.id   3acacfcbbf40af44a231e260d9d395fb
#
_cell.length_a   1.000
_cell.length_b   1.000
_cell.length_c   1.000
_cell.angle_alpha   90.00
_cell.angle_beta   90.00
_cell.angle_gamma   90.00
#
_symmetry.space_group_name_H-M   'P 1'
#
loop_
_entity.id
_entity.type
_entity.pdbx_description
1 polymer ?
#
loop_
_entity_poly.entity_id
_entity_poly.type
_entity_poly.pdbx_seq_one_letter_code
_entity_poly.pdbx_strand_id
1 'polypeptide(L)'
;MKRTILIALAAATTMITCQPAAPVAPLAVYDGPKRPEWAASDNIYEVNVRQYTEEGTLKAFQSHLPRLAEMGVDILWFMPIQPIGLENRKGELGSYYSISDYTAVNPNFGTLEDFQSIVHQAHELGMKVILDWVANHTSFDHVWVAEHPEFYTKDVDGNFPIVAVDNDGNPTDWTDVADLNYDAPGMREAMIADMDWWVKNTDIDGFRCDVAGFVPTDFWNTAITTLRATNGPLFVLAEWEDPALIEAGFNAVYGWEFHHIMNEIARGHKNVSAIAEYAAKGDTLWPSETMKMYFNTNHDENSWNGTVEERMGDLGNAMYVLAAMMQRSFPLIYSGQEAGLNHRFPFFTKDTVGLDWSTPHGQADFFSQMLALKHKHQALFNGELGYDMSLDTDTATNSIMIVRGEEGEEDQAAAIFEFGEVSSPFDVPENMDLVIDVTGAQVWVSKLD
;
A
#
# COMPACT_ATOMS: atom_id res chain seq x y z
N MET A 1 -36.54 66.24 -50.80
CA MET A 1 -35.11 65.95 -50.49
C MET A 1 -35.07 64.89 -49.46
N LYS A 2 -34.85 63.66 -49.88
CA LYS A 2 -34.72 62.48 -48.97
C LYS A 2 -33.19 62.21 -48.84
N ARG A 3 -32.65 62.28 -47.61
CA ARG A 3 -31.26 61.93 -47.31
C ARG A 3 -31.23 60.45 -46.95
N THR A 4 -30.53 59.66 -47.75
CA THR A 4 -30.24 58.29 -47.50
C THR A 4 -28.96 58.20 -46.66
N ILE A 5 -29.04 57.60 -45.46
CA ILE A 5 -27.88 57.38 -44.62
C ILE A 5 -27.40 55.93 -44.94
N LEU A 6 -26.17 55.83 -45.46
CA LEU A 6 -25.45 54.51 -45.59
C LEU A 6 -24.78 54.22 -44.27
N ILE A 7 -25.14 53.07 -43.66
CA ILE A 7 -24.43 52.52 -42.53
C ILE A 7 -23.45 51.50 -43.10
N ALA A 8 -22.15 51.75 -42.95
CA ALA A 8 -21.10 50.78 -43.25
C ALA A 8 -20.91 49.86 -42.07
N LEU A 9 -21.18 48.59 -42.28
CA LEU A 9 -20.88 47.53 -41.31
C LEU A 9 -19.40 47.11 -41.50
N ALA A 10 -18.54 47.42 -40.52
CA ALA A 10 -17.18 46.92 -40.48
C ALA A 10 -17.20 45.57 -39.80
N ALA A 11 -16.92 44.48 -40.55
CA ALA A 11 -16.71 43.15 -40.03
C ALA A 11 -15.28 43.09 -39.44
N ALA A 12 -15.17 43.02 -38.11
CA ALA A 12 -13.91 42.74 -37.44
C ALA A 12 -13.66 41.22 -37.49
N THR A 13 -12.73 40.80 -38.34
CA THR A 13 -12.22 39.44 -38.37
C THR A 13 -11.20 39.29 -37.23
N THR A 14 -11.60 38.69 -36.11
CA THR A 14 -10.68 38.25 -35.07
C THR A 14 -9.88 37.07 -35.60
N MET A 15 -8.62 37.28 -35.94
CA MET A 15 -7.68 36.17 -36.15
C MET A 15 -7.37 35.56 -34.79
N ILE A 16 -7.83 34.34 -34.59
CA ILE A 16 -7.36 33.49 -33.49
C ILE A 16 -5.93 33.07 -33.84
N THR A 17 -4.95 33.74 -33.24
CA THR A 17 -3.56 33.27 -33.29
C THR A 17 -3.44 32.05 -32.41
N CYS A 18 -3.28 30.88 -33.02
CA CYS A 18 -2.80 29.69 -32.30
C CYS A 18 -1.43 30.03 -31.68
N GLN A 19 -1.38 30.28 -30.40
CA GLN A 19 -0.09 30.29 -29.69
C GLN A 19 0.49 28.89 -29.76
N PRO A 20 1.77 28.73 -30.12
CA PRO A 20 2.42 27.43 -29.97
C PRO A 20 2.35 27.01 -28.50
N ALA A 21 2.07 25.75 -28.27
CA ALA A 21 2.11 25.15 -26.92
C ALA A 21 3.43 25.55 -26.24
N ALA A 22 3.35 25.94 -24.98
CA ALA A 22 4.54 26.25 -24.19
C ALA A 22 5.47 25.00 -24.24
N PRO A 23 6.79 25.20 -24.35
CA PRO A 23 7.72 24.08 -24.34
C PRO A 23 7.51 23.31 -23.05
N VAL A 24 7.33 21.99 -23.17
CA VAL A 24 7.27 21.06 -22.03
C VAL A 24 8.52 21.34 -21.18
N ALA A 25 8.35 21.66 -19.92
CA ALA A 25 9.47 21.85 -19.01
C ALA A 25 10.32 20.55 -19.03
N PRO A 26 11.66 20.65 -19.04
CA PRO A 26 12.49 19.46 -18.96
C PRO A 26 12.09 18.65 -17.72
N LEU A 27 11.95 17.32 -17.89
CA LEU A 27 11.67 16.42 -16.79
C LEU A 27 12.62 16.73 -15.62
N ALA A 28 12.08 16.80 -14.42
CA ALA A 28 12.87 16.94 -13.22
C ALA A 28 13.91 15.80 -13.18
N VAL A 29 15.14 16.14 -12.81
CA VAL A 29 16.21 15.13 -12.61
C VAL A 29 16.38 15.00 -11.10
N TYR A 30 16.34 13.77 -10.61
CA TYR A 30 16.61 13.44 -9.22
C TYR A 30 17.79 12.47 -9.13
N ASP A 31 18.89 12.94 -8.55
CA ASP A 31 20.13 12.16 -8.38
C ASP A 31 20.34 11.68 -6.94
N GLY A 32 19.35 11.94 -6.06
CA GLY A 32 19.38 11.53 -4.65
C GLY A 32 19.02 10.06 -4.43
N PRO A 33 19.02 9.61 -3.19
CA PRO A 33 18.64 8.24 -2.83
C PRO A 33 17.21 7.94 -3.28
N LYS A 34 17.03 6.86 -4.03
CA LYS A 34 15.69 6.41 -4.46
C LYS A 34 14.82 5.95 -3.28
N ARG A 35 15.45 5.43 -2.25
CA ARG A 35 14.82 4.92 -1.03
C ARG A 35 15.22 5.78 0.16
N PRO A 36 14.30 6.15 1.05
CA PRO A 36 14.64 6.70 2.35
C PRO A 36 15.46 5.71 3.18
N GLU A 37 16.46 6.19 3.93
CA GLU A 37 17.32 5.33 4.75
C GLU A 37 16.53 4.57 5.83
N TRP A 38 15.50 5.21 6.39
CA TRP A 38 14.67 4.62 7.43
C TRP A 38 13.89 3.38 6.95
N ALA A 39 13.60 3.22 5.66
CA ALA A 39 12.87 2.09 5.13
C ALA A 39 13.61 0.73 5.19
N ALA A 40 14.83 0.71 5.75
CA ALA A 40 15.69 -0.48 5.79
C ALA A 40 15.14 -1.61 6.67
N SER A 41 14.70 -1.28 7.87
CA SER A 41 14.19 -2.24 8.88
C SER A 41 12.70 -2.07 9.17
N ASP A 42 12.04 -1.11 8.50
CA ASP A 42 10.70 -0.70 8.82
C ASP A 42 9.65 -1.73 8.40
N ASN A 43 8.54 -1.65 9.07
CA ASN A 43 7.29 -2.36 8.79
C ASN A 43 6.18 -1.36 8.48
N ILE A 44 5.05 -1.86 8.01
CA ILE A 44 3.91 -1.02 7.65
C ILE A 44 2.66 -1.45 8.42
N TYR A 45 1.91 -0.47 8.91
CA TYR A 45 0.62 -0.64 9.56
C TYR A 45 -0.46 0.09 8.77
N GLU A 46 -1.44 -0.65 8.25
CA GLU A 46 -2.54 -0.11 7.48
C GLU A 46 -3.65 0.41 8.38
N VAL A 47 -3.97 1.69 8.23
CA VAL A 47 -4.94 2.41 9.06
C VAL A 47 -6.27 2.58 8.33
N ASN A 48 -7.30 1.86 8.78
CA ASN A 48 -8.68 2.05 8.35
C ASN A 48 -9.40 2.99 9.31
N VAL A 49 -9.32 4.30 9.09
CA VAL A 49 -9.88 5.32 10.00
C VAL A 49 -11.36 5.07 10.29
N ARG A 50 -12.17 4.72 9.28
CA ARG A 50 -13.61 4.47 9.44
C ARG A 50 -13.91 3.38 10.47
N GLN A 51 -13.11 2.33 10.49
CA GLN A 51 -13.39 1.13 11.28
C GLN A 51 -12.60 1.04 12.58
N TYR A 52 -11.58 1.90 12.77
CA TYR A 52 -10.59 1.77 13.83
C TYR A 52 -11.17 2.03 15.25
N THR A 53 -11.97 3.06 15.38
CA THR A 53 -12.62 3.44 16.66
C THR A 53 -14.13 3.51 16.50
N GLU A 54 -14.86 3.60 17.60
CA GLU A 54 -16.31 3.79 17.59
C GLU A 54 -16.70 5.07 16.82
N GLU A 55 -15.92 6.15 17.00
CA GLU A 55 -16.15 7.42 16.33
C GLU A 55 -15.80 7.35 14.84
N GLY A 56 -14.78 6.57 14.46
CA GLY A 56 -14.27 6.45 13.09
C GLY A 56 -13.64 7.75 12.58
N THR A 57 -12.93 8.48 13.45
CA THR A 57 -12.35 9.78 13.17
C THR A 57 -10.83 9.79 13.34
N LEU A 58 -10.15 10.71 12.64
CA LEU A 58 -8.72 10.96 12.77
C LEU A 58 -8.33 11.27 14.21
N LYS A 59 -9.11 12.12 14.86
CA LYS A 59 -8.85 12.53 16.25
C LYS A 59 -8.96 11.37 17.23
N ALA A 60 -9.90 10.46 17.04
CA ALA A 60 -10.01 9.27 17.87
C ALA A 60 -8.85 8.31 17.62
N PHE A 61 -8.48 8.08 16.35
CA PHE A 61 -7.30 7.28 15.98
C PHE A 61 -6.00 7.84 16.59
N GLN A 62 -5.83 9.16 16.61
CA GLN A 62 -4.63 9.82 17.11
C GLN A 62 -4.22 9.36 18.52
N SER A 63 -5.21 9.04 19.37
CA SER A 63 -4.95 8.55 20.73
C SER A 63 -4.24 7.19 20.79
N HIS A 64 -4.21 6.44 19.69
CA HIS A 64 -3.57 5.13 19.57
C HIS A 64 -2.12 5.20 19.11
N LEU A 65 -1.63 6.35 18.64
CA LEU A 65 -0.25 6.50 18.15
C LEU A 65 0.81 6.04 19.16
N PRO A 66 0.75 6.41 20.46
CA PRO A 66 1.74 5.95 21.43
C PRO A 66 1.77 4.42 21.56
N ARG A 67 0.62 3.75 21.53
CA ARG A 67 0.52 2.29 21.62
C ARG A 67 1.13 1.62 20.38
N LEU A 68 0.88 2.17 19.19
CA LEU A 68 1.44 1.65 17.93
C LEU A 68 2.96 1.80 17.89
N ALA A 69 3.49 2.96 18.34
CA ALA A 69 4.92 3.17 18.47
C ALA A 69 5.56 2.20 19.49
N GLU A 70 4.91 1.97 20.65
CA GLU A 70 5.36 1.01 21.66
C GLU A 70 5.36 -0.44 21.12
N MET A 71 4.41 -0.78 20.26
CA MET A 71 4.34 -2.09 19.59
C MET A 71 5.48 -2.27 18.57
N GLY A 72 6.10 -1.17 18.10
CA GLY A 72 7.19 -1.20 17.11
C GLY A 72 6.72 -0.93 15.68
N VAL A 73 5.59 -0.26 15.49
CA VAL A 73 5.14 0.20 14.16
C VAL A 73 6.01 1.34 13.68
N ASP A 74 6.45 1.27 12.41
CA ASP A 74 7.32 2.28 11.81
C ASP A 74 6.56 3.17 10.81
N ILE A 75 5.76 2.60 9.93
CA ILE A 75 5.04 3.33 8.89
C ILE A 75 3.54 3.16 9.08
N LEU A 76 2.83 4.27 9.17
CA LEU A 76 1.37 4.31 9.13
C LEU A 76 0.92 4.56 7.70
N TRP A 77 0.30 3.59 7.07
CA TRP A 77 -0.37 3.76 5.79
C TRP A 77 -1.84 4.05 6.03
N PHE A 78 -2.26 5.29 5.80
CA PHE A 78 -3.66 5.68 5.86
C PHE A 78 -4.38 5.30 4.56
N MET A 79 -5.41 4.46 4.64
CA MET A 79 -6.40 4.31 3.56
C MET A 79 -6.94 5.68 3.16
N PRO A 80 -7.56 5.86 1.96
CA PRO A 80 -7.96 7.18 1.50
C PRO A 80 -8.77 7.95 2.53
N ILE A 81 -8.32 9.17 2.85
CA ILE A 81 -8.97 10.08 3.81
C ILE A 81 -9.69 11.23 3.12
N GLN A 82 -9.66 11.27 1.80
CA GLN A 82 -10.32 12.30 0.99
C GLN A 82 -11.85 12.13 1.01
N PRO A 83 -12.61 13.19 0.65
CA PRO A 83 -14.06 13.14 0.55
C PRO A 83 -14.51 12.09 -0.48
N ILE A 84 -15.61 11.41 -0.16
CA ILE A 84 -16.17 10.34 -1.00
C ILE A 84 -17.33 10.88 -1.81
N GLY A 85 -17.37 10.57 -3.12
CA GLY A 85 -18.43 10.97 -4.03
C GLY A 85 -19.83 10.52 -3.60
N LEU A 86 -20.84 11.23 -4.08
CA LEU A 86 -22.25 10.94 -3.84
C LEU A 86 -22.92 10.29 -5.05
N GLU A 87 -22.47 10.64 -6.25
CA GLU A 87 -23.03 10.09 -7.48
C GLU A 87 -22.63 8.62 -7.64
N ASN A 88 -23.60 7.76 -7.90
CA ASN A 88 -23.44 6.30 -8.00
C ASN A 88 -22.87 5.62 -6.73
N ARG A 89 -22.91 6.28 -5.58
CA ARG A 89 -22.37 5.78 -4.33
C ARG A 89 -22.92 4.41 -3.96
N LYS A 90 -22.02 3.48 -3.64
CA LYS A 90 -22.35 2.17 -3.10
C LYS A 90 -22.49 2.23 -1.56
N GLY A 91 -23.56 1.69 -1.02
CA GLY A 91 -23.83 1.68 0.43
C GLY A 91 -24.04 3.07 1.03
N GLU A 92 -24.04 3.14 2.35
CA GLU A 92 -24.35 4.38 3.08
C GLU A 92 -23.22 5.41 3.01
N LEU A 93 -21.97 4.97 3.21
CA LEU A 93 -20.80 5.84 3.31
C LEU A 93 -19.92 5.84 2.06
N GLY A 94 -20.18 4.94 1.10
CA GLY A 94 -19.41 4.82 -0.14
C GLY A 94 -18.04 4.14 0.02
N SER A 95 -17.41 3.91 -1.13
CA SER A 95 -16.04 3.43 -1.22
C SER A 95 -15.07 4.52 -0.80
N TYR A 96 -14.05 4.19 -0.03
CA TYR A 96 -12.89 5.06 0.26
C TYR A 96 -12.21 5.52 -1.03
N TYR A 97 -12.22 4.68 -2.05
CA TYR A 97 -11.53 4.87 -3.34
C TYR A 97 -12.36 5.68 -4.35
N SER A 98 -13.60 6.05 -4.03
CA SER A 98 -14.43 6.95 -4.86
C SER A 98 -14.24 8.40 -4.43
N ILE A 99 -13.04 8.96 -4.72
CA ILE A 99 -12.60 10.29 -4.27
C ILE A 99 -13.32 11.39 -5.06
N SER A 100 -13.84 12.41 -4.36
CA SER A 100 -14.51 13.56 -4.97
C SER A 100 -13.69 14.86 -4.97
N ASP A 101 -12.60 14.92 -4.19
CA ASP A 101 -11.63 16.02 -4.15
C ASP A 101 -10.31 15.52 -3.61
N TYR A 102 -9.24 15.60 -4.41
CA TYR A 102 -7.94 15.09 -4.02
C TYR A 102 -7.28 15.88 -2.89
N THR A 103 -7.57 17.16 -2.73
CA THR A 103 -6.88 18.08 -1.80
C THR A 103 -7.67 18.40 -0.53
N ALA A 104 -8.73 17.65 -0.26
CA ALA A 104 -9.57 17.81 0.93
C ALA A 104 -9.55 16.57 1.82
N VAL A 105 -9.90 16.75 3.09
CA VAL A 105 -10.14 15.67 4.04
C VAL A 105 -11.64 15.40 4.17
N ASN A 106 -12.03 14.13 4.21
CA ASN A 106 -13.40 13.71 4.42
C ASN A 106 -13.95 14.27 5.75
N PRO A 107 -15.01 15.08 5.72
CA PRO A 107 -15.56 15.68 6.92
C PRO A 107 -16.08 14.66 7.96
N ASN A 108 -16.34 13.42 7.53
CA ASN A 108 -16.68 12.33 8.46
C ASN A 108 -15.46 11.83 9.25
N PHE A 109 -14.24 12.06 8.74
CA PHE A 109 -13.02 11.66 9.43
C PHE A 109 -12.43 12.79 10.27
N GLY A 110 -12.61 14.05 9.87
CA GLY A 110 -12.09 15.22 10.56
C GLY A 110 -11.69 16.34 9.64
N THR A 111 -10.65 17.06 9.99
CA THR A 111 -10.11 18.19 9.23
C THR A 111 -8.68 17.96 8.78
N LEU A 112 -8.16 18.84 7.92
CA LEU A 112 -6.76 18.82 7.52
C LEU A 112 -5.83 19.00 8.74
N GLU A 113 -6.20 19.87 9.66
CA GLU A 113 -5.45 20.13 10.89
C GLU A 113 -5.40 18.90 11.80
N ASP A 114 -6.48 18.08 11.85
CA ASP A 114 -6.48 16.82 12.58
C ASP A 114 -5.46 15.85 11.98
N PHE A 115 -5.40 15.75 10.64
CA PHE A 115 -4.43 14.90 9.95
C PHE A 115 -2.99 15.42 10.12
N GLN A 116 -2.76 16.72 9.97
CA GLN A 116 -1.45 17.35 10.24
C GLN A 116 -0.97 17.07 11.68
N SER A 117 -1.89 17.12 12.63
CA SER A 117 -1.59 16.80 14.05
C SER A 117 -1.17 15.33 14.23
N ILE A 118 -1.78 14.41 13.48
CA ILE A 118 -1.40 12.99 13.46
C ILE A 118 0.02 12.83 12.89
N VAL A 119 0.30 13.41 11.72
CA VAL A 119 1.61 13.32 11.07
C VAL A 119 2.70 13.85 12.00
N HIS A 120 2.47 15.03 12.59
CA HIS A 120 3.42 15.62 13.53
C HIS A 120 3.69 14.72 14.74
N GLN A 121 2.63 14.18 15.38
CA GLN A 121 2.78 13.30 16.53
C GLN A 121 3.41 11.94 16.14
N ALA A 122 3.10 11.40 14.97
CA ALA A 122 3.75 10.19 14.46
C ALA A 122 5.26 10.41 14.32
N HIS A 123 5.68 11.54 13.73
CA HIS A 123 7.09 11.91 13.61
C HIS A 123 7.77 12.09 14.98
N GLU A 124 7.11 12.72 15.95
CA GLU A 124 7.61 12.84 17.32
C GLU A 124 7.82 11.46 18.00
N LEU A 125 7.04 10.47 17.64
CA LEU A 125 7.12 9.08 18.11
C LEU A 125 8.08 8.22 17.27
N GLY A 126 8.70 8.78 16.24
CA GLY A 126 9.63 8.07 15.34
C GLY A 126 8.97 7.34 14.17
N MET A 127 7.64 7.37 14.08
CA MET A 127 6.90 6.76 12.97
C MET A 127 6.84 7.65 11.73
N LYS A 128 6.61 7.04 10.57
CA LYS A 128 6.40 7.66 9.26
C LYS A 128 4.94 7.56 8.85
N VAL A 129 4.51 8.43 7.95
CA VAL A 129 3.13 8.46 7.46
C VAL A 129 3.11 8.45 5.95
N ILE A 130 2.43 7.48 5.36
CA ILE A 130 2.13 7.46 3.92
C ILE A 130 0.62 7.49 3.70
N LEU A 131 0.20 8.11 2.60
CA LEU A 131 -1.21 8.26 2.25
C LEU A 131 -1.55 7.38 1.04
N ASP A 132 -2.72 6.75 1.09
CA ASP A 132 -3.26 6.05 -0.08
C ASP A 132 -3.59 7.03 -1.21
N TRP A 133 -3.17 6.72 -2.42
CA TRP A 133 -3.33 7.58 -3.58
C TRP A 133 -4.02 6.85 -4.72
N VAL A 134 -5.23 7.28 -5.04
CA VAL A 134 -6.07 6.68 -6.08
C VAL A 134 -5.86 7.44 -7.38
N ALA A 135 -4.91 6.98 -8.20
CA ALA A 135 -4.54 7.68 -9.44
C ALA A 135 -5.35 7.21 -10.67
N ASN A 136 -5.95 6.03 -10.64
CA ASN A 136 -6.61 5.44 -11.80
C ASN A 136 -7.98 6.04 -12.10
N HIS A 137 -8.71 6.48 -11.07
CA HIS A 137 -10.11 6.89 -11.19
C HIS A 137 -10.51 7.88 -10.09
N THR A 138 -11.65 8.52 -10.25
CA THR A 138 -12.30 9.40 -9.25
C THR A 138 -13.76 9.03 -9.07
N SER A 139 -14.48 9.67 -8.17
CA SER A 139 -15.96 9.63 -8.20
C SER A 139 -16.51 10.33 -9.43
N PHE A 140 -17.77 10.03 -9.78
CA PHE A 140 -18.48 10.69 -10.91
C PHE A 140 -18.81 12.17 -10.65
N ASP A 141 -18.76 12.60 -9.40
CA ASP A 141 -18.97 14.00 -8.96
C ASP A 141 -17.69 14.65 -8.43
N HIS A 142 -16.52 14.15 -8.82
CA HIS A 142 -15.22 14.76 -8.53
C HIS A 142 -15.17 16.19 -9.11
N VAL A 143 -14.48 17.11 -8.44
CA VAL A 143 -14.37 18.51 -8.89
C VAL A 143 -13.85 18.64 -10.32
N TRP A 144 -12.95 17.77 -10.75
CA TRP A 144 -12.43 17.72 -12.11
C TRP A 144 -13.47 17.38 -13.18
N VAL A 145 -14.57 16.67 -12.85
CA VAL A 145 -15.63 16.36 -13.83
C VAL A 145 -16.25 17.64 -14.37
N ALA A 146 -16.41 18.65 -13.50
CA ALA A 146 -16.95 19.95 -13.89
C ALA A 146 -15.90 20.93 -14.43
N GLU A 147 -14.69 20.92 -13.86
CA GLU A 147 -13.63 21.89 -14.16
C GLU A 147 -12.77 21.46 -15.36
N HIS A 148 -12.52 20.15 -15.50
CA HIS A 148 -11.65 19.54 -16.48
C HIS A 148 -12.26 18.25 -17.08
N PRO A 149 -13.42 18.36 -17.76
CA PRO A 149 -14.09 17.18 -18.35
C PRO A 149 -13.23 16.43 -19.37
N GLU A 150 -12.20 17.08 -19.93
CA GLU A 150 -11.21 16.44 -20.80
C GLU A 150 -10.30 15.44 -20.10
N PHE A 151 -10.21 15.48 -18.76
CA PHE A 151 -9.40 14.52 -17.99
C PHE A 151 -10.03 13.12 -17.90
N TYR A 152 -11.26 12.96 -18.37
CA TYR A 152 -11.99 11.69 -18.29
C TYR A 152 -12.06 10.98 -19.63
N THR A 153 -11.98 9.65 -19.56
CA THR A 153 -12.17 8.77 -20.71
C THR A 153 -13.60 8.87 -21.23
N LYS A 154 -13.74 8.86 -22.56
CA LYS A 154 -15.02 8.93 -23.27
C LYS A 154 -15.35 7.58 -23.89
N ASP A 155 -16.64 7.25 -23.93
CA ASP A 155 -17.10 6.12 -24.71
C ASP A 155 -17.03 6.39 -26.23
N VAL A 156 -17.39 5.39 -27.03
CA VAL A 156 -17.38 5.50 -28.50
C VAL A 156 -18.34 6.53 -29.06
N ASP A 157 -19.34 6.93 -28.31
CA ASP A 157 -20.33 7.95 -28.65
C ASP A 157 -19.93 9.36 -28.15
N GLY A 158 -18.81 9.45 -27.43
CA GLY A 158 -18.27 10.70 -26.86
C GLY A 158 -18.88 11.10 -25.51
N ASN A 159 -19.65 10.22 -24.86
CA ASN A 159 -20.15 10.45 -23.50
C ASN A 159 -19.03 10.27 -22.49
N PHE A 160 -19.04 11.05 -21.40
CA PHE A 160 -18.11 10.98 -20.28
C PHE A 160 -18.78 11.44 -18.97
N PRO A 161 -18.23 11.15 -17.82
CA PRO A 161 -17.21 10.12 -17.62
C PRO A 161 -17.77 8.72 -17.80
N ILE A 162 -16.92 7.77 -18.12
CA ILE A 162 -17.29 6.35 -18.12
C ILE A 162 -16.80 5.67 -16.84
N VAL A 163 -17.32 4.48 -16.54
CA VAL A 163 -16.82 3.62 -15.45
C VAL A 163 -15.35 3.26 -15.70
N ALA A 164 -14.56 3.18 -14.64
CA ALA A 164 -13.15 2.79 -14.72
C ALA A 164 -12.95 1.50 -15.53
N VAL A 165 -11.91 1.48 -16.36
CA VAL A 165 -11.58 0.37 -17.24
C VAL A 165 -10.29 -0.34 -16.80
N ASP A 166 -10.14 -1.62 -17.18
CA ASP A 166 -8.90 -2.37 -17.01
C ASP A 166 -7.88 -2.04 -18.13
N ASN A 167 -6.69 -2.65 -18.07
CA ASN A 167 -5.62 -2.44 -19.07
C ASN A 167 -5.99 -2.84 -20.51
N ASP A 168 -7.03 -3.66 -20.68
CA ASP A 168 -7.55 -4.07 -21.98
C ASP A 168 -8.70 -3.15 -22.45
N GLY A 169 -9.07 -2.15 -21.66
CA GLY A 169 -10.15 -1.19 -21.92
C GLY A 169 -11.54 -1.76 -21.63
N ASN A 170 -11.66 -2.87 -20.90
CA ASN A 170 -12.95 -3.41 -20.50
C ASN A 170 -13.45 -2.69 -19.24
N PRO A 171 -14.76 -2.36 -19.16
CA PRO A 171 -15.34 -1.78 -17.95
C PRO A 171 -15.16 -2.72 -16.75
N THR A 172 -14.71 -2.14 -15.62
CA THR A 172 -14.70 -2.83 -14.34
C THR A 172 -16.11 -2.92 -13.74
N ASP A 173 -16.29 -3.68 -12.66
CA ASP A 173 -17.52 -3.70 -11.86
C ASP A 173 -17.55 -2.56 -10.80
N TRP A 174 -16.58 -1.63 -10.84
CA TRP A 174 -16.48 -0.47 -9.95
C TRP A 174 -17.38 0.68 -10.44
N THR A 175 -18.70 0.44 -10.40
CA THR A 175 -19.71 1.31 -11.00
C THR A 175 -19.88 2.68 -10.33
N ASP A 176 -19.15 2.94 -9.25
CA ASP A 176 -19.14 4.18 -8.48
C ASP A 176 -17.92 5.06 -8.75
N VAL A 177 -17.07 4.69 -9.73
CA VAL A 177 -15.87 5.45 -10.08
C VAL A 177 -15.71 5.67 -11.57
N ALA A 178 -15.15 6.82 -11.94
CA ALA A 178 -14.99 7.35 -13.28
C ALA A 178 -13.53 7.25 -13.74
N ASP A 179 -13.32 6.78 -14.96
CA ASP A 179 -12.02 6.52 -15.56
C ASP A 179 -11.28 7.80 -15.94
N LEU A 180 -9.99 7.90 -15.60
CA LEU A 180 -9.12 9.02 -15.93
C LEU A 180 -8.34 8.78 -17.22
N ASN A 181 -8.28 9.80 -18.07
CA ASN A 181 -7.57 9.76 -19.34
C ASN A 181 -6.16 10.35 -19.21
N TYR A 182 -5.16 9.51 -19.10
CA TYR A 182 -3.75 9.91 -18.99
C TYR A 182 -3.15 10.54 -20.25
N ASP A 183 -3.85 10.51 -21.38
CA ASP A 183 -3.47 11.19 -22.63
C ASP A 183 -4.05 12.60 -22.72
N ALA A 184 -4.91 13.00 -21.79
CA ALA A 184 -5.49 14.33 -21.75
C ALA A 184 -4.46 15.39 -21.37
N PRO A 185 -4.36 16.50 -22.13
CA PRO A 185 -3.44 17.57 -21.80
C PRO A 185 -3.70 18.18 -20.42
N GLY A 186 -2.65 18.27 -19.59
CA GLY A 186 -2.70 18.85 -18.24
C GLY A 186 -3.14 17.91 -17.13
N MET A 187 -3.68 16.71 -17.47
CA MET A 187 -4.15 15.77 -16.46
C MET A 187 -2.99 15.24 -15.60
N ARG A 188 -1.90 14.80 -16.21
CA ARG A 188 -0.73 14.26 -15.51
C ARG A 188 -0.09 15.32 -14.59
N GLU A 189 0.00 16.56 -15.05
CA GLU A 189 0.51 17.70 -14.27
C GLU A 189 -0.41 18.03 -13.07
N ALA A 190 -1.72 17.98 -13.26
CA ALA A 190 -2.68 18.19 -12.18
C ALA A 190 -2.58 17.09 -11.11
N MET A 191 -2.49 15.82 -11.53
CA MET A 191 -2.32 14.69 -10.61
C MET A 191 -1.03 14.81 -9.78
N ILE A 192 0.09 15.17 -10.40
CA ILE A 192 1.36 15.39 -9.69
C ILE A 192 1.27 16.58 -8.74
N ALA A 193 0.57 17.65 -9.14
CA ALA A 193 0.40 18.84 -8.30
C ALA A 193 -0.42 18.53 -7.04
N ASP A 194 -1.46 17.69 -7.14
CA ASP A 194 -2.27 17.29 -6.00
C ASP A 194 -1.50 16.33 -5.06
N MET A 195 -0.65 15.44 -5.60
CA MET A 195 0.28 14.65 -4.77
C MET A 195 1.28 15.54 -4.02
N ASP A 196 1.90 16.49 -4.72
CA ASP A 196 2.87 17.44 -4.14
C ASP A 196 2.22 18.35 -3.09
N TRP A 197 0.93 18.69 -3.28
CA TRP A 197 0.16 19.44 -2.30
C TRP A 197 0.11 18.72 -0.93
N TRP A 198 -0.14 17.41 -0.91
CA TRP A 198 -0.17 16.65 0.34
C TRP A 198 1.20 16.65 1.04
N VAL A 199 2.27 16.38 0.31
CA VAL A 199 3.62 16.38 0.90
C VAL A 199 3.93 17.75 1.52
N LYS A 200 3.67 18.84 0.78
CA LYS A 200 3.98 20.22 1.23
C LYS A 200 3.10 20.72 2.38
N ASN A 201 1.85 20.28 2.44
CA ASN A 201 0.91 20.80 3.43
C ASN A 201 0.80 19.93 4.67
N THR A 202 1.22 18.66 4.60
CA THR A 202 1.03 17.72 5.71
C THR A 202 2.31 17.03 6.17
N ASP A 203 3.41 17.20 5.42
CA ASP A 203 4.72 16.58 5.73
C ASP A 203 4.68 15.04 5.74
N ILE A 204 3.81 14.42 4.92
CA ILE A 204 3.79 12.96 4.76
C ILE A 204 5.06 12.45 4.09
N ASP A 205 5.45 11.21 4.42
CA ASP A 205 6.70 10.59 3.98
C ASP A 205 6.57 9.81 2.66
N GLY A 206 5.37 9.74 2.09
CA GLY A 206 5.16 9.05 0.81
C GLY A 206 3.72 8.63 0.54
N PHE A 207 3.59 7.64 -0.37
CA PHE A 207 2.30 7.18 -0.86
C PHE A 207 2.23 5.66 -1.02
N ARG A 208 1.05 5.10 -0.82
CA ARG A 208 0.64 3.81 -1.39
C ARG A 208 -0.25 4.11 -2.60
N CYS A 209 0.11 3.63 -3.77
CA CYS A 209 -0.62 3.92 -5.00
C CYS A 209 -1.56 2.77 -5.35
N ASP A 210 -2.85 3.08 -5.32
CA ASP A 210 -3.96 2.19 -5.62
C ASP A 210 -3.91 1.72 -7.08
N VAL A 211 -4.18 0.42 -7.30
CA VAL A 211 -4.16 -0.26 -8.62
C VAL A 211 -3.10 0.27 -9.58
N ALA A 212 -1.87 0.42 -9.10
CA ALA A 212 -0.78 1.10 -9.79
C ALA A 212 -0.47 0.54 -11.19
N GLY A 213 -0.80 -0.73 -11.43
CA GLY A 213 -0.64 -1.37 -12.73
C GLY A 213 -1.67 -0.97 -13.80
N PHE A 214 -2.74 -0.27 -13.43
CA PHE A 214 -3.69 0.30 -14.38
C PHE A 214 -3.31 1.71 -14.84
N VAL A 215 -2.35 2.34 -14.16
CA VAL A 215 -1.84 3.68 -14.48
C VAL A 215 -0.56 3.57 -15.31
N PRO A 216 -0.36 4.38 -16.36
CA PRO A 216 0.81 4.30 -17.23
C PRO A 216 2.13 4.40 -16.45
N THR A 217 3.05 3.46 -16.70
CA THR A 217 4.34 3.37 -16.00
C THR A 217 5.21 4.60 -16.21
N ASP A 218 5.15 5.24 -17.38
CA ASP A 218 5.86 6.48 -17.70
C ASP A 218 5.34 7.68 -16.89
N PHE A 219 4.04 7.69 -16.56
CA PHE A 219 3.49 8.67 -15.63
C PHE A 219 4.10 8.48 -14.23
N TRP A 220 4.15 7.25 -13.72
CA TRP A 220 4.74 6.98 -12.40
C TRP A 220 6.20 7.42 -12.33
N ASN A 221 7.00 7.12 -13.37
CA ASN A 221 8.39 7.57 -13.43
C ASN A 221 8.50 9.09 -13.34
N THR A 222 7.66 9.81 -14.10
CA THR A 222 7.62 11.28 -14.08
C THR A 222 7.16 11.82 -12.72
N ALA A 223 6.09 11.27 -12.18
CA ALA A 223 5.51 11.72 -10.90
C ALA A 223 6.50 11.51 -9.74
N ILE A 224 7.01 10.31 -9.57
CA ILE A 224 7.91 9.96 -8.48
C ILE A 224 9.21 10.77 -8.57
N THR A 225 9.77 10.93 -9.77
CA THR A 225 10.98 11.74 -9.98
C THR A 225 10.74 13.20 -9.63
N THR A 226 9.60 13.76 -10.06
CA THR A 226 9.24 15.16 -9.78
C THR A 226 9.02 15.39 -8.28
N LEU A 227 8.28 14.52 -7.62
CA LEU A 227 8.02 14.61 -6.19
C LEU A 227 9.31 14.51 -5.37
N ARG A 228 10.21 13.59 -5.71
CA ARG A 228 11.51 13.45 -5.03
C ARG A 228 12.44 14.62 -5.30
N ALA A 229 12.45 15.17 -6.49
CA ALA A 229 13.25 16.35 -6.82
C ALA A 229 12.83 17.60 -6.01
N THR A 230 11.56 17.66 -5.64
CA THR A 230 10.99 18.78 -4.88
C THR A 230 11.09 18.59 -3.37
N ASN A 231 10.87 17.36 -2.88
CA ASN A 231 10.65 17.07 -1.46
C ASN A 231 11.71 16.15 -0.83
N GLY A 232 12.64 15.62 -1.62
CA GLY A 232 13.61 14.61 -1.16
C GLY A 232 13.08 13.17 -1.29
N PRO A 233 13.73 12.19 -0.67
CA PRO A 233 13.41 10.78 -0.85
C PRO A 233 12.06 10.44 -0.19
N LEU A 234 11.02 10.28 -1.00
CA LEU A 234 9.71 9.79 -0.58
C LEU A 234 9.65 8.27 -0.76
N PHE A 235 8.94 7.60 0.15
CA PHE A 235 8.62 6.17 0.06
C PHE A 235 7.36 5.97 -0.80
N VAL A 236 7.44 5.09 -1.80
CA VAL A 236 6.29 4.81 -2.68
C VAL A 236 6.08 3.31 -2.80
N LEU A 237 4.88 2.86 -2.42
CA LEU A 237 4.40 1.49 -2.48
C LEU A 237 3.37 1.34 -3.60
N ALA A 238 3.57 0.37 -4.50
CA ALA A 238 2.60 0.06 -5.55
C ALA A 238 1.66 -1.07 -5.10
N GLU A 239 0.35 -0.85 -5.18
CA GLU A 239 -0.59 -1.96 -5.20
C GLU A 239 -0.58 -2.61 -6.57
N TRP A 240 0.39 -3.41 -6.83
CA TRP A 240 0.56 -4.27 -8.00
C TRP A 240 1.79 -5.14 -7.82
N GLU A 241 1.95 -6.14 -8.65
CA GLU A 241 3.11 -7.05 -8.60
C GLU A 241 3.77 -7.15 -9.98
N ASP A 242 4.51 -6.08 -10.37
CA ASP A 242 5.22 -5.98 -11.65
C ASP A 242 6.59 -5.31 -11.46
N PRO A 243 7.72 -5.94 -11.93
CA PRO A 243 9.07 -5.35 -11.89
C PRO A 243 9.17 -3.98 -12.55
N ALA A 244 8.37 -3.71 -13.60
CA ALA A 244 8.38 -2.42 -14.29
C ALA A 244 8.05 -1.23 -13.37
N LEU A 245 7.30 -1.44 -12.28
CA LEU A 245 7.02 -0.40 -11.30
C LEU A 245 8.25 -0.05 -10.46
N ILE A 246 9.10 -1.03 -10.13
CA ILE A 246 10.38 -0.76 -9.46
C ILE A 246 11.28 0.08 -10.38
N GLU A 247 11.33 -0.25 -11.68
CA GLU A 247 12.06 0.54 -12.68
C GLU A 247 11.50 1.96 -12.80
N ALA A 248 10.18 2.14 -12.65
CA ALA A 248 9.52 3.45 -12.62
C ALA A 248 9.79 4.26 -11.35
N GLY A 249 10.41 3.66 -10.31
CA GLY A 249 10.85 4.36 -9.12
C GLY A 249 10.11 3.98 -7.82
N PHE A 250 9.19 3.02 -7.83
CA PHE A 250 8.59 2.49 -6.62
C PHE A 250 9.65 1.81 -5.74
N ASN A 251 9.48 1.90 -4.43
CA ASN A 251 10.36 1.23 -3.46
C ASN A 251 9.87 -0.18 -3.16
N ALA A 252 8.56 -0.35 -3.12
CA ALA A 252 7.93 -1.61 -2.79
C ALA A 252 6.74 -1.91 -3.71
N VAL A 253 6.45 -3.20 -3.86
CA VAL A 253 5.28 -3.73 -4.55
C VAL A 253 4.58 -4.74 -3.64
N TYR A 254 3.32 -5.01 -3.91
CA TYR A 254 2.59 -6.07 -3.20
C TYR A 254 3.16 -7.46 -3.55
N GLY A 255 3.04 -8.39 -2.61
CA GLY A 255 3.36 -9.81 -2.79
C GLY A 255 2.09 -10.65 -2.94
N TRP A 256 1.23 -10.35 -3.93
CA TRP A 256 -0.05 -11.04 -4.15
C TRP A 256 0.11 -12.53 -4.44
N GLU A 257 1.08 -12.90 -5.27
CA GLU A 257 1.34 -14.31 -5.57
C GLU A 257 1.69 -15.08 -4.30
N PHE A 258 2.52 -14.50 -3.43
CA PHE A 258 2.91 -15.15 -2.19
C PHE A 258 1.75 -15.21 -1.18
N HIS A 259 0.95 -14.16 -1.09
CA HIS A 259 -0.28 -14.15 -0.30
C HIS A 259 -1.21 -15.30 -0.71
N HIS A 260 -1.42 -15.49 -2.02
CA HIS A 260 -2.19 -16.62 -2.54
C HIS A 260 -1.58 -17.98 -2.15
N ILE A 261 -0.26 -18.14 -2.29
CA ILE A 261 0.44 -19.38 -1.91
C ILE A 261 0.24 -19.71 -0.43
N MET A 262 0.36 -18.73 0.46
CA MET A 262 0.13 -18.92 1.90
C MET A 262 -1.30 -19.39 2.20
N ASN A 263 -2.31 -18.78 1.57
CA ASN A 263 -3.70 -19.23 1.71
C ASN A 263 -3.91 -20.66 1.22
N GLU A 264 -3.33 -21.04 0.08
CA GLU A 264 -3.46 -22.39 -0.48
C GLU A 264 -2.73 -23.46 0.36
N ILE A 265 -1.60 -23.12 0.98
CA ILE A 265 -0.90 -24.01 1.91
C ILE A 265 -1.73 -24.18 3.19
N ALA A 266 -2.24 -23.10 3.76
CA ALA A 266 -3.07 -23.16 4.97
C ALA A 266 -4.34 -24.01 4.78
N ARG A 267 -4.89 -24.01 3.57
CA ARG A 267 -6.06 -24.85 3.19
C ARG A 267 -5.70 -26.29 2.80
N GLY A 268 -4.41 -26.62 2.76
CA GLY A 268 -3.95 -27.94 2.32
C GLY A 268 -4.04 -28.21 0.82
N HIS A 269 -4.21 -27.18 -0.01
CA HIS A 269 -4.28 -27.30 -1.47
C HIS A 269 -2.90 -27.28 -2.15
N LYS A 270 -1.92 -26.65 -1.50
CA LYS A 270 -0.51 -26.65 -1.89
C LYS A 270 0.36 -27.13 -0.73
N ASN A 271 1.58 -27.52 -1.04
CA ASN A 271 2.61 -27.84 -0.06
C ASN A 271 3.79 -26.87 -0.15
N VAL A 272 4.79 -27.04 0.69
CA VAL A 272 5.97 -26.18 0.82
C VAL A 272 6.79 -26.03 -0.47
N SER A 273 6.66 -26.93 -1.47
CA SER A 273 7.36 -26.77 -2.74
C SER A 273 6.96 -25.48 -3.47
N ALA A 274 5.72 -25.01 -3.27
CA ALA A 274 5.26 -23.77 -3.87
C ALA A 274 6.01 -22.54 -3.33
N ILE A 275 6.49 -22.56 -2.10
CA ILE A 275 7.33 -21.50 -1.51
C ILE A 275 8.71 -21.54 -2.19
N ALA A 276 9.30 -22.70 -2.36
CA ALA A 276 10.60 -22.85 -3.02
C ALA A 276 10.55 -22.39 -4.48
N GLU A 277 9.49 -22.75 -5.22
CA GLU A 277 9.27 -22.32 -6.60
C GLU A 277 9.12 -20.80 -6.69
N TYR A 278 8.37 -20.19 -5.76
CA TYR A 278 8.19 -18.74 -5.69
C TYR A 278 9.52 -18.01 -5.41
N ALA A 279 10.30 -18.50 -4.42
CA ALA A 279 11.61 -17.93 -4.08
C ALA A 279 12.56 -17.97 -5.29
N ALA A 280 12.74 -19.13 -5.93
CA ALA A 280 13.59 -19.32 -7.10
C ALA A 280 13.18 -18.44 -8.30
N LYS A 281 11.87 -18.24 -8.52
CA LYS A 281 11.35 -17.30 -9.52
C LYS A 281 11.72 -15.86 -9.16
N GLY A 282 11.60 -15.49 -7.88
CA GLY A 282 11.89 -14.16 -7.37
C GLY A 282 13.34 -13.74 -7.59
N ASP A 283 14.30 -14.64 -7.43
CA ASP A 283 15.73 -14.37 -7.62
C ASP A 283 16.12 -13.98 -9.04
N THR A 284 15.33 -14.38 -10.03
CA THR A 284 15.57 -14.06 -11.44
C THR A 284 14.72 -12.92 -11.98
N LEU A 285 13.58 -12.65 -11.35
CA LEU A 285 12.59 -11.69 -11.86
C LEU A 285 12.75 -10.29 -11.28
N TRP A 286 13.14 -10.18 -10.01
CA TRP A 286 13.08 -8.92 -9.29
C TRP A 286 14.46 -8.28 -9.13
N PRO A 287 14.59 -6.94 -9.33
CA PRO A 287 15.77 -6.20 -8.93
C PRO A 287 16.11 -6.44 -7.45
N SER A 288 17.39 -6.38 -7.10
CA SER A 288 17.85 -6.66 -5.72
C SER A 288 17.27 -5.70 -4.69
N GLU A 289 17.12 -4.43 -5.08
CA GLU A 289 16.58 -3.36 -4.23
C GLU A 289 15.08 -3.47 -3.95
N THR A 290 14.36 -4.39 -4.64
CA THR A 290 12.91 -4.53 -4.51
C THR A 290 12.52 -4.92 -3.10
N MET A 291 11.57 -4.20 -2.51
CA MET A 291 10.84 -4.63 -1.31
C MET A 291 9.51 -5.24 -1.71
N LYS A 292 9.15 -6.34 -1.06
CA LYS A 292 7.86 -7.01 -1.24
C LYS A 292 7.01 -6.82 0.00
N MET A 293 5.91 -6.08 -0.11
CA MET A 293 4.96 -6.03 0.98
C MET A 293 4.22 -7.35 1.09
N TYR A 294 4.60 -8.14 2.08
CA TYR A 294 3.94 -9.41 2.39
C TYR A 294 2.95 -9.24 3.55
N PHE A 295 1.82 -9.92 3.44
CA PHE A 295 0.72 -9.81 4.39
C PHE A 295 -0.13 -11.08 4.40
N ASN A 296 -0.74 -11.36 5.54
CA ASN A 296 -1.76 -12.40 5.63
C ASN A 296 -3.18 -11.82 5.57
N THR A 297 -3.34 -10.51 5.70
CA THR A 297 -4.59 -9.78 5.45
C THR A 297 -4.32 -8.30 5.18
N ASN A 298 -5.29 -7.61 4.56
CA ASN A 298 -5.40 -6.16 4.37
C ASN A 298 -6.89 -5.80 4.36
N HIS A 299 -7.22 -4.55 4.02
CA HIS A 299 -8.62 -4.10 3.95
C HIS A 299 -9.46 -4.89 2.94
N ASP A 300 -8.90 -5.25 1.78
CA ASP A 300 -9.61 -6.02 0.75
C ASP A 300 -9.82 -7.47 1.18
N GLU A 301 -8.75 -8.14 1.60
CA GLU A 301 -8.83 -9.53 2.03
C GLU A 301 -9.81 -9.70 3.19
N ASN A 302 -9.75 -8.79 4.17
CA ASN A 302 -10.67 -8.83 5.31
C ASN A 302 -12.12 -8.64 4.88
N SER A 303 -12.41 -7.65 4.04
CA SER A 303 -13.78 -7.31 3.65
C SER A 303 -14.39 -8.32 2.67
N TRP A 304 -13.59 -8.80 1.70
CA TRP A 304 -14.12 -9.58 0.56
C TRP A 304 -13.85 -11.09 0.67
N ASN A 305 -12.67 -11.48 1.17
CA ASN A 305 -12.21 -12.88 1.13
C ASN A 305 -12.29 -13.61 2.47
N GLY A 306 -12.36 -12.87 3.58
CA GLY A 306 -12.53 -13.43 4.91
C GLY A 306 -11.45 -13.01 5.90
N THR A 307 -11.71 -13.28 7.18
CA THR A 307 -10.73 -13.06 8.24
C THR A 307 -9.52 -13.99 8.09
N VAL A 308 -8.43 -13.69 8.78
CA VAL A 308 -7.25 -14.59 8.82
C VAL A 308 -7.65 -15.97 9.31
N GLU A 309 -8.50 -16.05 10.36
CA GLU A 309 -8.97 -17.32 10.91
C GLU A 309 -9.82 -18.12 9.90
N GLU A 310 -10.73 -17.46 9.16
CA GLU A 310 -11.54 -18.11 8.11
C GLU A 310 -10.69 -18.66 6.96
N ARG A 311 -9.58 -17.99 6.62
CA ARG A 311 -8.74 -18.35 5.48
C ARG A 311 -7.57 -19.28 5.84
N MET A 312 -6.97 -19.09 7.01
CA MET A 312 -5.73 -19.75 7.42
C MET A 312 -5.85 -20.56 8.72
N GLY A 313 -6.98 -20.46 9.44
CA GLY A 313 -7.19 -21.16 10.72
C GLY A 313 -6.10 -20.82 11.73
N ASP A 314 -5.67 -21.83 12.48
CA ASP A 314 -4.62 -21.71 13.51
C ASP A 314 -3.24 -21.37 12.94
N LEU A 315 -3.03 -21.46 11.63
CA LEU A 315 -1.77 -21.13 10.95
C LEU A 315 -1.58 -19.64 10.68
N GLY A 316 -2.53 -18.76 11.02
CA GLY A 316 -2.46 -17.33 10.73
C GLY A 316 -1.16 -16.68 11.21
N ASN A 317 -0.72 -16.95 12.43
CA ASN A 317 0.54 -16.44 12.96
C ASN A 317 1.77 -17.05 12.25
N ALA A 318 1.76 -18.33 11.96
CA ALA A 318 2.83 -18.96 11.19
C ALA A 318 2.99 -18.36 9.79
N MET A 319 1.87 -18.03 9.13
CA MET A 319 1.89 -17.36 7.81
C MET A 319 2.43 -15.93 7.90
N TYR A 320 2.18 -15.21 9.00
CA TYR A 320 2.82 -13.91 9.22
C TYR A 320 4.33 -14.04 9.45
N VAL A 321 4.76 -15.02 10.26
CA VAL A 321 6.19 -15.33 10.44
C VAL A 321 6.82 -15.69 9.11
N LEU A 322 6.19 -16.55 8.31
CA LEU A 322 6.67 -16.92 6.98
C LEU A 322 6.83 -15.70 6.08
N ALA A 323 5.84 -14.82 6.05
CA ALA A 323 5.89 -13.56 5.31
C ALA A 323 7.08 -12.70 5.75
N ALA A 324 7.34 -12.56 7.05
CA ALA A 324 8.45 -11.77 7.59
C ALA A 324 9.83 -12.39 7.33
N MET A 325 9.92 -13.74 7.25
CA MET A 325 11.18 -14.45 7.02
C MET A 325 11.60 -14.51 5.55
N MET A 326 10.69 -14.24 4.60
CA MET A 326 11.02 -14.25 3.17
C MET A 326 12.03 -13.18 2.81
N GLN A 327 12.84 -13.45 1.80
CA GLN A 327 13.73 -12.44 1.21
C GLN A 327 12.92 -11.28 0.62
N ARG A 328 13.44 -10.06 0.71
CA ARG A 328 12.78 -8.83 0.28
C ARG A 328 11.54 -8.43 1.09
N SER A 329 11.30 -9.09 2.24
CA SER A 329 10.11 -8.87 3.04
C SER A 329 10.00 -7.44 3.56
N PHE A 330 8.79 -6.89 3.43
CA PHE A 330 8.33 -5.65 4.02
C PHE A 330 6.93 -5.95 4.61
N PRO A 331 6.85 -6.38 5.88
CA PRO A 331 5.63 -6.96 6.42
C PRO A 331 4.58 -5.90 6.75
N LEU A 332 3.31 -6.23 6.45
CA LEU A 332 2.13 -5.42 6.76
C LEU A 332 1.35 -6.00 7.94
N ILE A 333 0.88 -5.13 8.80
CA ILE A 333 -0.17 -5.39 9.80
C ILE A 333 -1.39 -4.55 9.45
N TYR A 334 -2.56 -5.17 9.33
CA TYR A 334 -3.82 -4.46 9.10
C TYR A 334 -4.50 -4.08 10.42
N SER A 335 -5.19 -2.93 10.44
CA SER A 335 -5.96 -2.40 11.57
C SER A 335 -6.75 -3.47 12.32
N GLY A 336 -6.40 -3.68 13.58
CA GLY A 336 -7.11 -4.60 14.48
C GLY A 336 -6.54 -6.01 14.54
N GLN A 337 -5.57 -6.40 13.72
CA GLN A 337 -4.93 -7.72 13.84
C GLN A 337 -4.34 -7.90 15.23
N GLU A 338 -3.70 -6.86 15.78
CA GLU A 338 -3.12 -6.86 17.11
C GLU A 338 -4.17 -6.92 18.24
N ALA A 339 -5.41 -6.54 17.93
CA ALA A 339 -6.55 -6.70 18.84
C ALA A 339 -7.27 -8.06 18.66
N GLY A 340 -6.71 -8.97 17.86
CA GLY A 340 -7.30 -10.26 17.56
C GLY A 340 -8.54 -10.16 16.66
N LEU A 341 -8.53 -9.25 15.69
CA LEU A 341 -9.64 -9.07 14.75
C LEU A 341 -10.00 -10.39 14.05
N ASN A 342 -11.17 -10.92 14.39
CA ASN A 342 -11.80 -12.05 13.72
C ASN A 342 -13.20 -11.69 13.24
N HIS A 343 -13.28 -10.59 12.49
CA HIS A 343 -14.51 -10.03 11.97
C HIS A 343 -14.24 -9.37 10.63
N ARG A 344 -15.16 -9.54 9.65
CA ARG A 344 -15.07 -8.90 8.34
C ARG A 344 -15.66 -7.50 8.44
N PHE A 345 -14.85 -6.48 8.21
CA PHE A 345 -15.36 -5.12 8.15
C PHE A 345 -16.19 -4.88 6.88
N PRO A 346 -17.36 -4.25 7.00
CA PRO A 346 -18.12 -3.83 5.83
C PRO A 346 -17.39 -2.70 5.11
N PHE A 347 -17.27 -2.83 3.78
CA PHE A 347 -16.49 -1.89 2.98
C PHE A 347 -17.18 -0.52 2.79
N PHE A 348 -18.52 -0.52 2.60
CA PHE A 348 -19.28 0.68 2.23
C PHE A 348 -20.04 1.33 3.39
N THR A 349 -19.91 0.80 4.58
CA THR A 349 -20.60 1.28 5.78
C THR A 349 -19.68 1.27 7.01
N LYS A 350 -20.10 1.91 8.08
CA LYS A 350 -19.44 1.79 9.38
C LYS A 350 -19.81 0.45 10.03
N ASP A 351 -18.83 -0.24 10.57
CA ASP A 351 -19.06 -1.44 11.38
C ASP A 351 -19.77 -1.09 12.69
N THR A 352 -20.66 -1.97 13.11
CA THR A 352 -21.39 -1.83 14.37
C THR A 352 -20.78 -2.64 15.52
N VAL A 353 -19.87 -3.57 15.21
CA VAL A 353 -19.18 -4.40 16.23
C VAL A 353 -18.00 -3.63 16.83
N GLY A 354 -17.20 -3.00 15.94
CA GLY A 354 -15.99 -2.27 16.31
C GLY A 354 -14.84 -3.17 16.79
N LEU A 355 -13.73 -2.52 17.13
CA LEU A 355 -12.54 -3.13 17.73
C LEU A 355 -12.54 -2.89 19.23
N ASP A 356 -12.22 -3.90 20.03
CA ASP A 356 -12.06 -3.76 21.47
C ASP A 356 -10.61 -3.41 21.83
N TRP A 357 -10.36 -2.13 22.06
CA TRP A 357 -9.06 -1.62 22.49
C TRP A 357 -8.88 -1.62 24.02
N SER A 358 -9.92 -1.97 24.78
CA SER A 358 -9.91 -1.93 26.25
C SER A 358 -9.25 -3.16 26.87
N THR A 359 -9.23 -4.27 26.15
CA THR A 359 -8.72 -5.56 26.61
C THR A 359 -7.38 -5.87 25.93
N PRO A 360 -6.27 -6.05 26.69
CA PRO A 360 -5.02 -6.55 26.11
C PRO A 360 -5.25 -7.87 25.40
N HIS A 361 -4.71 -8.01 24.18
CA HIS A 361 -4.82 -9.23 23.39
C HIS A 361 -3.44 -9.82 23.11
N GLY A 362 -3.28 -11.13 23.21
CA GLY A 362 -2.00 -11.81 22.99
C GLY A 362 -1.43 -11.64 21.58
N GLN A 363 -2.26 -11.23 20.59
CA GLN A 363 -1.78 -10.90 19.25
C GLN A 363 -0.91 -9.63 19.25
N ALA A 364 -1.17 -8.66 20.13
CA ALA A 364 -0.31 -7.48 20.25
C ALA A 364 1.11 -7.85 20.71
N ASP A 365 1.23 -8.78 21.66
CA ASP A 365 2.54 -9.27 22.12
C ASP A 365 3.27 -10.04 21.00
N PHE A 366 2.55 -10.84 20.23
CA PHE A 366 3.11 -11.56 19.07
C PHE A 366 3.66 -10.60 18.02
N PHE A 367 2.87 -9.61 17.58
CA PHE A 367 3.33 -8.62 16.60
C PHE A 367 4.48 -7.78 17.15
N SER A 368 4.43 -7.34 18.40
CA SER A 368 5.53 -6.59 19.02
C SER A 368 6.84 -7.39 19.02
N GLN A 369 6.79 -8.69 19.32
CA GLN A 369 7.98 -9.55 19.25
C GLN A 369 8.52 -9.67 17.82
N MET A 370 7.64 -9.89 16.83
CA MET A 370 8.05 -9.99 15.42
C MET A 370 8.67 -8.68 14.91
N LEU A 371 8.10 -7.52 15.24
CA LEU A 371 8.64 -6.23 14.85
C LEU A 371 9.97 -5.93 15.56
N ALA A 372 10.10 -6.27 16.84
CA ALA A 372 11.36 -6.13 17.57
C ALA A 372 12.49 -6.99 16.98
N LEU A 373 12.19 -8.21 16.52
CA LEU A 373 13.16 -9.06 15.81
C LEU A 373 13.64 -8.38 14.52
N LYS A 374 12.72 -7.84 13.74
CA LYS A 374 13.04 -7.16 12.50
C LYS A 374 13.92 -5.93 12.71
N HIS A 375 13.68 -5.13 13.75
CA HIS A 375 14.50 -3.98 14.09
C HIS A 375 15.89 -4.35 14.57
N LYS A 376 16.01 -5.46 15.31
CA LYS A 376 17.25 -5.88 15.94
C LYS A 376 18.18 -6.65 15.00
N HIS A 377 17.60 -7.47 14.12
CA HIS A 377 18.35 -8.42 13.30
C HIS A 377 18.45 -7.95 11.85
N GLN A 378 19.66 -7.52 11.43
CA GLN A 378 19.92 -7.08 10.07
C GLN A 378 19.61 -8.20 9.05
N ALA A 379 19.76 -9.46 9.44
CA ALA A 379 19.35 -10.60 8.62
C ALA A 379 17.92 -10.46 8.09
N LEU A 380 17.02 -9.80 8.84
CA LEU A 380 15.60 -9.61 8.50
C LEU A 380 15.27 -8.25 7.86
N PHE A 381 16.27 -7.44 7.52
CA PHE A 381 16.01 -6.13 6.90
C PHE A 381 15.36 -6.24 5.51
N ASN A 382 14.79 -5.15 5.05
CA ASN A 382 14.03 -5.06 3.81
C ASN A 382 14.93 -5.07 2.56
N GLY A 383 14.43 -5.65 1.48
CA GLY A 383 15.08 -5.64 0.18
C GLY A 383 16.50 -6.22 0.23
N GLU A 384 17.44 -5.53 -0.40
CA GLU A 384 18.85 -5.89 -0.45
C GLU A 384 19.66 -5.62 0.83
N LEU A 385 19.02 -4.99 1.83
CA LEU A 385 19.70 -4.65 3.10
C LEU A 385 19.63 -5.78 4.12
N GLY A 386 18.71 -6.72 3.94
CA GLY A 386 18.69 -7.97 4.67
C GLY A 386 19.67 -8.97 4.07
N TYR A 387 20.03 -9.98 4.86
CA TYR A 387 20.93 -11.02 4.39
C TYR A 387 20.22 -11.99 3.45
N ASP A 388 21.01 -12.74 2.70
CA ASP A 388 20.52 -13.75 1.78
C ASP A 388 19.70 -14.83 2.49
N MET A 389 18.78 -15.41 1.75
CA MET A 389 17.89 -16.46 2.22
C MET A 389 18.30 -17.79 1.62
N SER A 390 18.47 -18.81 2.46
CA SER A 390 18.44 -20.19 2.05
C SER A 390 17.19 -20.88 2.58
N LEU A 391 16.70 -21.87 1.86
CA LEU A 391 15.55 -22.66 2.27
C LEU A 391 15.71 -24.12 1.88
N ASP A 392 15.24 -24.99 2.77
CA ASP A 392 15.14 -26.45 2.56
C ASP A 392 13.69 -26.87 2.77
N THR A 393 13.20 -27.77 1.91
CA THR A 393 11.82 -28.27 1.97
C THR A 393 11.76 -29.78 2.10
N ASP A 394 10.86 -30.27 2.95
CA ASP A 394 10.45 -31.68 2.99
C ASP A 394 8.96 -31.80 2.66
N THR A 395 8.68 -32.28 1.45
CA THR A 395 7.30 -32.43 0.98
C THR A 395 6.57 -33.62 1.61
N ALA A 396 7.30 -34.58 2.22
CA ALA A 396 6.69 -35.73 2.87
C ALA A 396 6.09 -35.34 4.23
N THR A 397 6.72 -34.43 4.93
CA THR A 397 6.22 -33.85 6.20
C THR A 397 5.50 -32.52 6.00
N ASN A 398 5.51 -31.96 4.79
CA ASN A 398 5.02 -30.61 4.46
C ASN A 398 5.65 -29.55 5.37
N SER A 399 6.98 -29.60 5.51
CA SER A 399 7.74 -28.66 6.34
C SER A 399 8.83 -27.95 5.54
N ILE A 400 9.22 -26.76 6.01
CA ILE A 400 10.25 -25.94 5.39
C ILE A 400 11.11 -25.31 6.50
N MET A 401 12.43 -25.27 6.27
CA MET A 401 13.37 -24.49 7.04
C MET A 401 13.85 -23.30 6.20
N ILE A 402 13.78 -22.12 6.75
CA ILE A 402 14.29 -20.87 6.16
C ILE A 402 15.41 -20.35 7.05
N VAL A 403 16.55 -20.00 6.46
CA VAL A 403 17.64 -19.33 7.14
C VAL A 403 17.95 -18.02 6.42
N ARG A 404 18.09 -16.93 7.19
CA ARG A 404 18.54 -15.63 6.76
C ARG A 404 19.95 -15.39 7.31
N GLY A 405 20.90 -15.14 6.41
CA GLY A 405 22.33 -15.07 6.72
C GLY A 405 23.09 -16.35 6.45
N GLU A 406 24.40 -16.24 6.11
CA GLU A 406 25.27 -17.36 5.83
C GLU A 406 25.94 -17.89 7.10
N GLU A 407 26.44 -19.15 7.04
CA GLU A 407 27.19 -19.74 8.14
C GLU A 407 28.47 -18.93 8.42
N GLY A 408 28.58 -18.42 9.65
CA GLY A 408 29.71 -17.61 10.11
C GLY A 408 29.44 -16.10 10.13
N GLU A 409 28.28 -15.63 9.68
CA GLU A 409 27.83 -14.26 9.94
C GLU A 409 27.43 -14.12 11.41
N GLU A 410 27.67 -12.91 11.96
CA GLU A 410 27.37 -12.61 13.38
C GLU A 410 25.86 -12.58 13.64
N ASP A 411 25.07 -12.19 12.63
CA ASP A 411 23.64 -12.06 12.73
C ASP A 411 22.92 -13.02 11.77
N GLN A 412 22.13 -13.92 12.32
CA GLN A 412 21.36 -14.90 11.58
C GLN A 412 19.96 -15.04 12.19
N ALA A 413 18.99 -15.38 11.35
CA ALA A 413 17.66 -15.80 11.77
C ALA A 413 17.29 -17.09 11.05
N ALA A 414 16.73 -18.04 11.76
CA ALA A 414 16.24 -19.29 11.21
C ALA A 414 14.79 -19.54 11.64
N ALA A 415 13.99 -20.14 10.77
CA ALA A 415 12.64 -20.56 11.09
C ALA A 415 12.34 -21.93 10.52
N ILE A 416 11.67 -22.76 11.31
CA ILE A 416 11.10 -24.05 10.88
C ILE A 416 9.58 -23.89 10.86
N PHE A 417 8.98 -24.28 9.75
CA PHE A 417 7.53 -24.28 9.57
C PHE A 417 7.05 -25.72 9.36
N GLU A 418 5.96 -26.07 10.04
CA GLU A 418 5.34 -27.40 9.99
C GLU A 418 3.86 -27.24 9.62
N PHE A 419 3.53 -27.58 8.37
CA PHE A 419 2.16 -27.49 7.85
C PHE A 419 1.50 -28.87 7.65
N GLY A 420 2.22 -29.96 8.03
CA GLY A 420 1.73 -31.34 7.99
C GLY A 420 1.45 -31.90 9.39
N GLU A 421 0.96 -33.15 9.44
CA GLU A 421 0.69 -33.85 10.69
C GLU A 421 1.95 -34.54 11.29
N VAL A 422 3.01 -34.66 10.50
CA VAL A 422 4.26 -35.33 10.88
C VAL A 422 5.32 -34.27 11.17
N SER A 423 6.02 -34.43 12.27
CA SER A 423 7.09 -33.51 12.65
C SER A 423 8.17 -33.39 11.60
N SER A 424 8.70 -32.17 11.48
CA SER A 424 9.78 -31.78 10.58
C SER A 424 11.04 -32.66 10.80
N PRO A 425 11.76 -33.02 9.73
CA PRO A 425 13.08 -33.69 9.85
C PRO A 425 14.22 -32.71 10.13
N PHE A 426 13.95 -31.37 10.14
CA PHE A 426 14.98 -30.37 10.30
C PHE A 426 15.50 -30.29 11.73
N ASP A 427 16.81 -30.20 11.87
CA ASP A 427 17.45 -30.02 13.18
C ASP A 427 17.29 -28.59 13.67
N VAL A 428 17.09 -28.41 14.97
CA VAL A 428 17.06 -27.11 15.62
C VAL A 428 18.41 -26.44 15.46
N PRO A 429 18.47 -25.15 15.02
CA PRO A 429 19.73 -24.45 14.85
C PRO A 429 20.57 -24.40 16.14
N GLU A 430 21.84 -24.80 16.05
CA GLU A 430 22.76 -24.74 17.18
C GLU A 430 23.19 -23.29 17.48
N ASN A 431 23.35 -22.96 18.75
CA ASN A 431 23.81 -21.64 19.22
C ASN A 431 22.88 -20.46 18.95
N MET A 432 21.63 -20.70 18.64
CA MET A 432 20.58 -19.69 18.50
C MET A 432 19.58 -19.77 19.66
N ASP A 433 18.93 -18.65 19.96
CA ASP A 433 17.85 -18.57 20.93
C ASP A 433 16.49 -18.70 20.25
N LEU A 434 15.63 -19.59 20.77
CA LEU A 434 14.22 -19.63 20.34
C LEU A 434 13.52 -18.38 20.84
N VAL A 435 12.92 -17.63 19.92
CA VAL A 435 12.30 -16.31 20.21
C VAL A 435 10.81 -16.26 19.86
N ILE A 436 10.37 -17.06 18.89
CA ILE A 436 8.95 -17.23 18.55
C ILE A 436 8.62 -18.72 18.53
N ASP A 437 7.50 -19.06 19.15
CA ASP A 437 6.93 -20.41 19.13
C ASP A 437 5.41 -20.28 19.00
N VAL A 438 4.90 -20.56 17.82
CA VAL A 438 3.47 -20.50 17.50
C VAL A 438 3.05 -21.77 16.76
N THR A 439 1.76 -22.03 16.68
CA THR A 439 1.25 -23.18 15.91
C THR A 439 1.78 -23.13 14.48
N GLY A 440 2.55 -24.12 14.10
CA GLY A 440 3.10 -24.28 12.74
C GLY A 440 4.36 -23.49 12.45
N ALA A 441 4.93 -22.73 13.40
CA ALA A 441 6.21 -22.04 13.17
C ALA A 441 7.02 -21.82 14.46
N GLN A 442 8.35 -21.98 14.34
CA GLN A 442 9.31 -21.62 15.37
C GLN A 442 10.43 -20.79 14.77
N VAL A 443 10.89 -19.74 15.47
CA VAL A 443 11.96 -18.84 15.00
C VAL A 443 13.08 -18.77 16.02
N TRP A 444 14.30 -18.91 15.54
CA TRP A 444 15.56 -18.74 16.29
C TRP A 444 16.38 -17.60 15.72
N VAL A 445 17.12 -16.92 16.57
CA VAL A 445 18.03 -15.85 16.17
C VAL A 445 19.36 -15.98 16.86
N SER A 446 20.42 -15.45 16.22
CA SER A 446 21.76 -15.36 16.82
C SER A 446 21.74 -14.52 18.08
N LYS A 447 22.60 -14.89 19.03
CA LYS A 447 22.90 -14.06 20.20
C LYS A 447 23.76 -12.90 19.76
N LEU A 448 23.17 -11.72 19.68
CA LEU A 448 23.92 -10.48 19.46
C LEU A 448 24.41 -9.96 20.81
N ASP A 449 25.73 -9.69 20.91
CA ASP A 449 26.39 -9.15 22.11
C ASP A 449 25.92 -7.72 22.47
#